data_0c2459a928e784b869e6092a420b8fa3
#
_entry.id   0c2459a928e784b869e6092a420b8fa3
#
_cell.length_a   1.000
_cell.length_b   1.000
_cell.length_c   1.000
_cell.angle_alpha   90.00
_cell.angle_beta   90.00
_cell.angle_gamma   90.00
#
_symmetry.space_group_name_H-M   'P 1'
#
loop_
_entity.id
_entity.type
_entity.pdbx_description
1 polymer ?
#
loop_
_entity_poly.entity_id
_entity_poly.type
_entity_poly.pdbx_seq_one_letter_code
_entity_poly.pdbx_strand_id
1 'polypeptide(L)'
;LMRALALEILRRKLSVTWWTNIRFEKSFSADLCLLLKASGCIAVSGGLEVASDRLLQLIDKGVTVEQVAKVTRNFTEAGIMVHAYLMYGYPTQTIQETVDSLEMVRQLFEVGVLQSGFWHQFAMTAHSPVGMYPEKFGVVKETETIGTFANNDINYVDKTGIDHDKFSFGLKKSLFNFMHGFCFDYKLQEWFDFKIPKTRIHPDFIANAIEEAEDFNIKPTAKIVWL
;
A
#
# COMPACT_ATOMS: atom_id res chain seq x y z
N LEU A 1 -15.74 14.07 -0.06
CA LEU A 1 -16.40 13.46 1.10
C LEU A 1 -15.65 13.73 2.40
N MET A 2 -14.35 13.36 2.53
CA MET A 2 -13.56 13.44 3.78
C MET A 2 -13.47 14.85 4.34
N ARG A 3 -13.17 15.86 3.50
CA ARG A 3 -13.17 17.28 3.89
C ARG A 3 -14.52 17.71 4.48
N ALA A 4 -15.63 17.35 3.86
CA ALA A 4 -16.96 17.71 4.35
C ALA A 4 -17.28 17.06 5.71
N LEU A 5 -16.88 15.78 5.89
CA LEU A 5 -17.04 15.08 7.16
C LEU A 5 -16.25 15.79 8.28
N ALA A 6 -14.96 16.08 8.03
CA ALA A 6 -14.12 16.73 9.02
C ALA A 6 -14.65 18.12 9.43
N LEU A 7 -15.04 18.94 8.44
CA LEU A 7 -15.65 20.25 8.72
C LEU A 7 -16.94 20.13 9.52
N GLU A 8 -17.77 19.13 9.26
CA GLU A 8 -19.04 18.96 9.98
C GLU A 8 -18.82 18.49 11.42
N ILE A 9 -17.84 17.60 11.66
CA ILE A 9 -17.40 17.19 13.01
C ILE A 9 -16.98 18.43 13.81
N LEU A 10 -16.11 19.26 13.23
CA LEU A 10 -15.61 20.48 13.87
C LEU A 10 -16.73 21.50 14.10
N ARG A 11 -17.57 21.75 13.09
CA ARG A 11 -18.73 22.68 13.20
C ARG A 11 -19.68 22.30 14.32
N ARG A 12 -19.93 20.99 14.49
CA ARG A 12 -20.79 20.46 15.57
C ARG A 12 -20.07 20.32 16.90
N LYS A 13 -18.76 20.62 16.95
CA LYS A 13 -17.93 20.46 18.15
C LYS A 13 -18.02 19.04 18.74
N LEU A 14 -18.05 18.03 17.85
CA LEU A 14 -18.08 16.62 18.28
C LEU A 14 -16.69 16.19 18.72
N SER A 15 -16.59 15.63 19.93
CA SER A 15 -15.36 15.00 20.43
C SER A 15 -15.39 13.53 20.07
N VAL A 16 -14.77 13.19 18.94
CA VAL A 16 -14.72 11.83 18.40
C VAL A 16 -13.30 11.47 18.01
N THR A 17 -12.97 10.19 18.13
CA THR A 17 -11.76 9.60 17.58
C THR A 17 -12.16 8.61 16.51
N TRP A 18 -11.55 8.68 15.34
CA TRP A 18 -11.94 7.85 14.22
C TRP A 18 -10.76 7.46 13.33
N TRP A 19 -10.93 6.38 12.57
CA TRP A 19 -10.03 5.91 11.53
C TRP A 19 -10.84 5.44 10.32
N THR A 20 -10.17 5.30 9.17
CA THR A 20 -10.86 4.92 7.95
C THR A 20 -9.94 4.23 6.95
N ASN A 21 -10.54 3.48 6.03
CA ASN A 21 -9.87 2.99 4.84
C ASN A 21 -9.87 4.04 3.74
N ILE A 22 -8.75 4.16 3.04
CA ILE A 22 -8.56 5.12 1.94
C ILE A 22 -7.85 4.47 0.76
N ARG A 23 -7.89 5.12 -0.40
CA ARG A 23 -6.87 4.95 -1.45
C ARG A 23 -5.86 6.09 -1.26
N PHE A 24 -4.59 5.82 -1.46
CA PHE A 24 -3.53 6.85 -1.36
C PHE A 24 -3.55 7.80 -2.56
N GLU A 25 -4.68 8.48 -2.75
CA GLU A 25 -4.89 9.43 -3.83
C GLU A 25 -4.20 10.77 -3.54
N LYS A 26 -3.67 11.42 -4.59
CA LYS A 26 -3.03 12.75 -4.49
C LYS A 26 -3.93 13.84 -3.91
N SER A 27 -5.24 13.60 -3.78
CA SER A 27 -6.18 14.53 -3.15
C SER A 27 -5.96 14.70 -1.64
N PHE A 28 -5.19 13.80 -0.99
CA PHE A 28 -4.79 13.93 0.41
C PHE A 28 -3.56 14.83 0.55
N SER A 29 -3.78 16.12 0.35
CA SER A 29 -2.78 17.16 0.56
C SER A 29 -2.50 17.39 2.05
N ALA A 30 -1.38 18.03 2.38
CA ALA A 30 -0.97 18.29 3.76
C ALA A 30 -2.05 19.05 4.56
N ASP A 31 -2.67 20.08 3.95
CA ASP A 31 -3.78 20.85 4.57
C ASP A 31 -5.01 19.98 4.86
N LEU A 32 -5.36 19.06 3.95
CA LEU A 32 -6.44 18.12 4.20
C LEU A 32 -6.12 17.17 5.33
N CYS A 33 -4.89 16.64 5.39
CA CYS A 33 -4.47 15.75 6.48
C CYS A 33 -4.51 16.46 7.84
N LEU A 34 -4.08 17.72 7.93
CA LEU A 34 -4.21 18.52 9.13
C LEU A 34 -5.67 18.71 9.54
N LEU A 35 -6.56 19.00 8.59
CA LEU A 35 -7.99 19.11 8.85
C LEU A 35 -8.59 17.80 9.37
N LEU A 36 -8.20 16.66 8.79
CA LEU A 36 -8.63 15.34 9.25
C LEU A 36 -8.15 15.07 10.69
N LYS A 37 -6.89 15.42 11.00
CA LYS A 37 -6.34 15.31 12.35
C LYS A 37 -7.13 16.13 13.34
N ALA A 38 -7.40 17.40 13.02
CA ALA A 38 -8.18 18.29 13.88
C ALA A 38 -9.61 17.78 14.15
N SER A 39 -10.19 17.03 13.22
CA SER A 39 -11.50 16.40 13.38
C SER A 39 -11.48 15.08 14.17
N GLY A 40 -10.31 14.65 14.68
CA GLY A 40 -10.14 13.45 15.49
C GLY A 40 -9.70 12.20 14.72
N CYS A 41 -9.26 12.33 13.47
CA CYS A 41 -8.65 11.22 12.74
C CYS A 41 -7.32 10.83 13.38
N ILE A 42 -7.16 9.57 13.77
CA ILE A 42 -5.94 9.06 14.40
C ILE A 42 -5.15 8.13 13.50
N ALA A 43 -5.82 7.48 12.55
CA ALA A 43 -5.19 6.54 11.65
C ALA A 43 -5.94 6.43 10.32
N VAL A 44 -5.20 6.03 9.29
CA VAL A 44 -5.75 5.60 8.00
C VAL A 44 -5.16 4.27 7.61
N SER A 45 -5.95 3.44 6.91
CA SER A 45 -5.49 2.20 6.29
C SER A 45 -5.66 2.31 4.78
N GLY A 46 -4.64 1.96 4.02
CA GLY A 46 -4.71 2.03 2.56
C GLY A 46 -4.00 0.89 1.87
N GLY A 47 -4.46 0.56 0.66
CA GLY A 47 -3.82 -0.44 -0.16
C GLY A 47 -2.65 0.16 -0.94
N LEU A 48 -1.40 -0.15 -0.55
CA LEU A 48 -0.25 -0.02 -1.43
C LEU A 48 -0.21 -1.21 -2.40
N GLU A 49 -0.79 -2.34 -1.99
CA GLU A 49 -0.82 -3.59 -2.72
C GLU A 49 0.60 -4.06 -3.04
N VAL A 50 0.93 -4.19 -4.31
CA VAL A 50 2.27 -4.52 -4.76
C VAL A 50 3.02 -3.22 -5.00
N ALA A 51 4.15 -3.00 -4.32
CA ALA A 51 4.99 -1.82 -4.57
C ALA A 51 5.76 -1.99 -5.91
N SER A 52 5.01 -1.99 -7.01
CA SER A 52 5.48 -2.06 -8.39
C SER A 52 4.50 -1.28 -9.27
N ASP A 53 4.96 -0.21 -9.92
CA ASP A 53 4.10 0.64 -10.74
C ASP A 53 3.47 -0.15 -11.91
N ARG A 54 4.21 -1.12 -12.49
CA ARG A 54 3.65 -2.00 -13.51
C ARG A 54 2.44 -2.79 -12.98
N LEU A 55 2.55 -3.35 -11.80
CA LEU A 55 1.46 -4.12 -11.20
C LEU A 55 0.34 -3.22 -10.70
N LEU A 56 0.65 -2.04 -10.16
CA LEU A 56 -0.34 -1.04 -9.79
C LEU A 56 -1.18 -0.59 -10.99
N GLN A 57 -0.55 -0.47 -12.18
CA GLN A 57 -1.27 -0.21 -13.44
C GLN A 57 -2.13 -1.40 -13.86
N LEU A 58 -1.60 -2.64 -13.76
CA LEU A 58 -2.34 -3.85 -14.11
C LEU A 58 -3.58 -4.05 -13.22
N ILE A 59 -3.49 -3.67 -11.95
CA ILE A 59 -4.60 -3.69 -10.97
C ILE A 59 -5.59 -2.53 -11.20
N ASP A 60 -5.23 -1.56 -12.05
CA ASP A 60 -5.96 -0.28 -12.22
C ASP A 60 -6.11 0.49 -10.89
N LYS A 61 -5.01 0.52 -10.11
CA LYS A 61 -5.02 1.18 -8.80
C LYS A 61 -5.03 2.70 -8.91
N GLY A 62 -4.49 3.27 -10.00
CA GLY A 62 -4.48 4.70 -10.27
C GLY A 62 -3.51 5.49 -9.37
N VAL A 63 -2.52 4.84 -8.76
CA VAL A 63 -1.47 5.45 -7.95
C VAL A 63 -0.10 4.86 -8.33
N THR A 64 0.96 5.60 -8.03
CA THR A 64 2.36 5.13 -8.12
C THR A 64 2.95 4.99 -6.71
N VAL A 65 4.06 4.27 -6.57
CA VAL A 65 4.75 4.12 -5.27
C VAL A 65 5.21 5.48 -4.75
N GLU A 66 5.73 6.36 -5.61
CA GLU A 66 6.13 7.73 -5.25
C GLU A 66 4.93 8.54 -4.72
N GLN A 67 3.79 8.44 -5.39
CA GLN A 67 2.59 9.12 -4.91
C GLN A 67 2.15 8.60 -3.55
N VAL A 68 2.22 7.28 -3.33
CA VAL A 68 1.92 6.69 -2.01
C VAL A 68 2.87 7.26 -0.95
N ALA A 69 4.18 7.33 -1.24
CA ALA A 69 5.16 7.90 -0.31
C ALA A 69 4.83 9.35 0.07
N LYS A 70 4.50 10.21 -0.90
CA LYS A 70 4.08 11.61 -0.65
C LYS A 70 2.82 11.70 0.20
N VAL A 71 1.82 10.89 -0.10
CA VAL A 71 0.54 10.90 0.64
C VAL A 71 0.71 10.37 2.06
N THR A 72 1.48 9.29 2.24
CA THR A 72 1.76 8.74 3.59
C THR A 72 2.57 9.71 4.43
N ARG A 73 3.53 10.46 3.84
CA ARG A 73 4.22 11.56 4.51
C ARG A 73 3.22 12.61 5.00
N ASN A 74 2.29 13.09 4.17
CA ASN A 74 1.32 14.11 4.55
C ASN A 74 0.47 13.67 5.76
N PHE A 75 0.06 12.41 5.82
CA PHE A 75 -0.65 11.86 6.98
C PHE A 75 0.24 11.81 8.22
N THR A 76 1.47 11.30 8.08
CA THR A 76 2.40 11.13 9.20
C THR A 76 2.81 12.49 9.79
N GLU A 77 3.11 13.48 8.96
CA GLU A 77 3.42 14.84 9.39
C GLU A 77 2.23 15.52 10.10
N ALA A 78 1.01 15.20 9.70
CA ALA A 78 -0.19 15.64 10.41
C ALA A 78 -0.42 14.87 11.74
N GLY A 79 0.39 13.88 12.07
CA GLY A 79 0.26 13.04 13.28
C GLY A 79 -0.86 12.00 13.16
N ILE A 80 -1.15 11.53 11.94
CA ILE A 80 -2.09 10.45 11.64
C ILE A 80 -1.28 9.20 11.28
N MET A 81 -1.50 8.10 11.98
CA MET A 81 -0.83 6.82 11.71
C MET A 81 -1.30 6.23 10.37
N VAL A 82 -0.37 5.60 9.67
CA VAL A 82 -0.65 4.97 8.37
C VAL A 82 -0.41 3.47 8.45
N HIS A 83 -1.44 2.71 8.07
CA HIS A 83 -1.35 1.26 7.87
C HIS A 83 -1.45 0.94 6.37
N ALA A 84 -0.54 0.10 5.87
CA ALA A 84 -0.54 -0.32 4.47
C ALA A 84 -0.96 -1.79 4.32
N TYR A 85 -1.96 -2.04 3.49
CA TYR A 85 -2.23 -3.39 2.96
C TYR A 85 -1.24 -3.65 1.83
N LEU A 86 -0.46 -4.73 1.98
CA LEU A 86 0.57 -5.15 1.06
C LEU A 86 0.21 -6.51 0.50
N MET A 87 0.51 -6.72 -0.78
CA MET A 87 0.18 -7.96 -1.47
C MET A 87 1.40 -8.50 -2.22
N TYR A 88 1.53 -9.82 -2.29
CA TYR A 88 2.49 -10.51 -3.13
C TYR A 88 1.83 -11.68 -3.86
N GLY A 89 2.46 -12.17 -4.92
CA GLY A 89 1.90 -13.27 -5.73
C GLY A 89 0.76 -12.84 -6.64
N TYR A 90 0.66 -11.55 -6.98
CA TYR A 90 -0.30 -11.09 -7.97
C TYR A 90 0.03 -11.70 -9.34
N PRO A 91 -0.96 -12.05 -10.19
CA PRO A 91 -0.72 -12.61 -11.52
C PRO A 91 0.38 -11.89 -12.29
N THR A 92 1.29 -12.65 -12.85
CA THR A 92 2.48 -12.21 -13.59
C THR A 92 3.55 -11.48 -12.75
N GLN A 93 3.41 -11.40 -11.45
CA GLN A 93 4.45 -10.82 -10.60
C GLN A 93 5.72 -11.66 -10.67
N THR A 94 6.84 -11.00 -10.93
CA THR A 94 8.17 -11.63 -10.98
C THR A 94 8.82 -11.66 -9.59
N ILE A 95 9.79 -12.57 -9.42
CA ILE A 95 10.63 -12.61 -8.20
C ILE A 95 11.32 -11.26 -7.97
N GLN A 96 11.79 -10.63 -9.05
CA GLN A 96 12.41 -9.31 -8.97
C GLN A 96 11.47 -8.25 -8.40
N GLU A 97 10.22 -8.22 -8.85
CA GLU A 97 9.23 -7.28 -8.33
C GLU A 97 8.86 -7.55 -6.86
N THR A 98 8.88 -8.81 -6.42
CA THR A 98 8.69 -9.13 -4.99
C THR A 98 9.83 -8.56 -4.15
N VAL A 99 11.07 -8.72 -4.61
CA VAL A 99 12.26 -8.20 -3.92
C VAL A 99 12.31 -6.67 -3.95
N ASP A 100 12.02 -6.06 -5.09
CA ASP A 100 11.96 -4.61 -5.23
C ASP A 100 10.83 -4.01 -4.39
N SER A 101 9.69 -4.69 -4.30
CA SER A 101 8.57 -4.31 -3.44
C SER A 101 8.95 -4.34 -1.95
N LEU A 102 9.67 -5.39 -1.52
CA LEU A 102 10.17 -5.47 -0.15
C LEU A 102 11.14 -4.32 0.17
N GLU A 103 12.03 -3.96 -0.76
CA GLU A 103 12.94 -2.83 -0.58
C GLU A 103 12.21 -1.50 -0.43
N MET A 104 11.23 -1.22 -1.31
CA MET A 104 10.44 0.00 -1.20
C MET A 104 9.65 0.07 0.12
N VAL A 105 9.11 -1.05 0.57
CA VAL A 105 8.43 -1.14 1.87
C VAL A 105 9.41 -0.90 3.01
N ARG A 106 10.64 -1.48 2.96
CA ARG A 106 11.69 -1.21 3.95
C ARG A 106 11.98 0.28 4.05
N GLN A 107 12.16 0.96 2.90
CA GLN A 107 12.45 2.40 2.87
C GLN A 107 11.27 3.23 3.42
N LEU A 108 10.01 2.89 3.11
CA LEU A 108 8.84 3.58 3.66
C LEU A 108 8.80 3.53 5.20
N PHE A 109 9.18 2.40 5.80
CA PHE A 109 9.30 2.28 7.25
C PHE A 109 10.53 3.01 7.79
N GLU A 110 11.68 2.92 7.12
CA GLU A 110 12.93 3.57 7.52
C GLU A 110 12.81 5.09 7.58
N VAL A 111 12.16 5.70 6.58
CA VAL A 111 11.87 7.15 6.59
C VAL A 111 10.68 7.53 7.47
N GLY A 112 10.01 6.56 8.09
CA GLY A 112 8.97 6.78 9.09
C GLY A 112 7.60 7.18 8.54
N VAL A 113 7.33 7.05 7.24
CA VAL A 113 6.03 7.42 6.63
C VAL A 113 5.00 6.28 6.67
N LEU A 114 5.42 5.09 7.10
CA LEU A 114 4.55 3.97 7.47
C LEU A 114 4.79 3.56 8.91
N GLN A 115 3.71 3.25 9.66
CA GLN A 115 3.80 2.79 11.03
C GLN A 115 3.41 1.32 11.17
N SER A 116 2.59 0.80 10.25
CA SER A 116 2.23 -0.61 10.25
C SER A 116 1.85 -1.10 8.84
N GLY A 117 1.82 -2.41 8.67
CA GLY A 117 1.41 -3.03 7.43
C GLY A 117 1.07 -4.50 7.60
N PHE A 118 0.52 -5.08 6.57
CA PHE A 118 0.21 -6.50 6.52
C PHE A 118 0.43 -7.04 5.10
N TRP A 119 1.29 -8.08 4.99
CA TRP A 119 1.46 -8.83 3.75
C TRP A 119 0.43 -9.94 3.65
N HIS A 120 -0.35 -9.94 2.58
CA HIS A 120 -1.19 -11.07 2.20
C HIS A 120 -0.80 -11.58 0.81
N GLN A 121 -0.97 -12.87 0.61
CA GLN A 121 -0.81 -13.46 -0.72
C GLN A 121 -2.07 -13.21 -1.54
N PHE A 122 -1.89 -12.95 -2.82
CA PHE A 122 -3.02 -12.79 -3.72
C PHE A 122 -3.87 -14.08 -3.75
N ALA A 123 -5.17 -13.92 -3.59
CA ALA A 123 -6.18 -14.95 -3.79
C ALA A 123 -7.11 -14.53 -4.93
N MET A 124 -7.27 -15.39 -5.93
CA MET A 124 -8.19 -15.13 -7.02
C MET A 124 -9.62 -15.44 -6.57
N THR A 125 -10.49 -14.43 -6.53
CA THR A 125 -11.88 -14.62 -6.18
C THR A 125 -12.78 -14.63 -7.43
N ALA A 126 -13.89 -15.36 -7.36
CA ALA A 126 -14.80 -15.60 -8.50
C ALA A 126 -15.29 -14.31 -9.18
N HIS A 127 -15.58 -13.29 -8.38
CA HIS A 127 -16.15 -12.02 -8.84
C HIS A 127 -15.13 -10.89 -9.01
N SER A 128 -13.84 -11.16 -8.77
CA SER A 128 -12.78 -10.19 -9.06
C SER A 128 -12.55 -10.06 -10.56
N PRO A 129 -11.98 -8.94 -11.06
CA PRO A 129 -11.59 -8.81 -12.46
C PRO A 129 -10.71 -9.97 -12.94
N VAL A 130 -9.78 -10.44 -12.11
CA VAL A 130 -8.92 -11.59 -12.43
C VAL A 130 -9.74 -12.87 -12.54
N GLY A 131 -10.69 -13.08 -11.63
CA GLY A 131 -11.56 -14.24 -11.65
C GLY A 131 -12.56 -14.24 -12.81
N MET A 132 -13.03 -13.07 -13.25
CA MET A 132 -13.94 -12.96 -14.38
C MET A 132 -13.23 -13.04 -15.75
N TYR A 133 -12.00 -12.51 -15.85
CA TYR A 133 -11.24 -12.38 -17.10
C TYR A 133 -9.80 -12.86 -16.94
N PRO A 134 -9.57 -14.13 -16.53
CA PRO A 134 -8.24 -14.61 -16.13
C PRO A 134 -7.21 -14.53 -17.25
N GLU A 135 -7.63 -14.68 -18.50
CA GLU A 135 -6.79 -14.58 -19.69
C GLU A 135 -6.13 -13.20 -19.85
N LYS A 136 -6.80 -12.11 -19.40
CA LYS A 136 -6.28 -10.74 -19.42
C LYS A 136 -5.15 -10.55 -18.43
N PHE A 137 -5.10 -11.40 -17.40
CA PHE A 137 -4.11 -11.36 -16.32
C PHE A 137 -3.07 -12.48 -16.43
N GLY A 138 -3.06 -13.22 -17.54
CA GLY A 138 -2.07 -14.25 -17.80
C GLY A 138 -2.19 -15.51 -16.93
N VAL A 139 -3.34 -15.75 -16.35
CA VAL A 139 -3.64 -16.93 -15.52
C VAL A 139 -4.68 -17.83 -16.17
N VAL A 140 -4.68 -19.09 -15.76
CA VAL A 140 -5.67 -20.10 -16.21
C VAL A 140 -6.38 -20.63 -14.96
N LYS A 141 -7.69 -20.58 -14.98
CA LYS A 141 -8.51 -21.20 -13.93
C LYS A 141 -8.33 -22.71 -13.93
N GLU A 142 -8.16 -23.30 -12.76
CA GLU A 142 -8.39 -24.71 -12.61
C GLU A 142 -9.89 -24.98 -12.58
N THR A 143 -10.31 -26.04 -13.30
CA THR A 143 -11.71 -26.48 -13.37
C THR A 143 -12.10 -27.20 -12.06
N GLU A 144 -12.28 -26.46 -11.00
CA GLU A 144 -12.92 -26.97 -9.81
C GLU A 144 -14.41 -26.61 -9.82
N THR A 145 -15.26 -27.58 -9.48
CA THR A 145 -16.63 -27.31 -9.11
C THR A 145 -16.60 -26.37 -7.91
N ILE A 146 -17.12 -25.16 -8.08
CA ILE A 146 -17.34 -24.23 -6.98
C ILE A 146 -18.17 -24.99 -5.95
N GLY A 147 -17.50 -25.49 -4.91
CA GLY A 147 -18.15 -26.17 -3.80
C GLY A 147 -18.94 -25.15 -2.99
N THR A 148 -19.79 -25.61 -2.17
CA THR A 148 -20.64 -24.97 -1.15
C THR A 148 -20.53 -23.46 -0.95
N PHE A 149 -21.63 -22.88 -0.51
CA PHE A 149 -21.84 -21.52 -0.01
C PHE A 149 -20.60 -21.00 0.77
N ALA A 150 -20.11 -19.83 0.36
CA ALA A 150 -18.98 -19.08 0.91
C ALA A 150 -17.57 -19.47 0.43
N ASN A 151 -17.37 -20.47 -0.43
CA ASN A 151 -16.09 -20.66 -1.07
C ASN A 151 -16.02 -19.82 -2.35
N ASN A 152 -15.44 -18.61 -2.25
CA ASN A 152 -15.30 -17.68 -3.35
C ASN A 152 -13.90 -17.73 -4.00
N ASP A 153 -12.95 -18.40 -3.37
CA ASP A 153 -11.58 -18.51 -3.88
C ASP A 153 -11.50 -19.57 -4.97
N ILE A 154 -10.81 -19.23 -6.04
CA ILE A 154 -10.64 -20.07 -7.23
C ILE A 154 -9.16 -20.40 -7.38
N ASN A 155 -8.86 -21.69 -7.52
CA ASN A 155 -7.53 -22.15 -7.86
C ASN A 155 -7.19 -21.76 -9.31
N TYR A 156 -5.95 -21.36 -9.51
CA TYR A 156 -5.45 -20.93 -10.81
C TYR A 156 -3.99 -21.28 -10.98
N VAL A 157 -3.56 -21.37 -12.23
CA VAL A 157 -2.16 -21.52 -12.61
C VAL A 157 -1.69 -20.20 -13.22
N ASP A 158 -0.64 -19.62 -12.63
CA ASP A 158 0.08 -18.48 -13.22
C ASP A 158 1.10 -19.02 -14.23
N LYS A 159 1.11 -18.44 -15.42
CA LYS A 159 2.03 -18.83 -16.51
C LYS A 159 3.51 -18.58 -16.19
N THR A 160 3.81 -17.75 -15.19
CA THR A 160 5.19 -17.51 -14.73
C THR A 160 5.78 -18.75 -14.05
N GLY A 161 4.94 -19.64 -13.50
CA GLY A 161 5.37 -20.82 -12.76
C GLY A 161 6.12 -20.51 -11.46
N ILE A 162 6.02 -19.27 -10.96
CA ILE A 162 6.71 -18.84 -9.75
C ILE A 162 5.92 -19.33 -8.53
N ASP A 163 6.61 -20.07 -7.65
CA ASP A 163 6.10 -20.37 -6.33
C ASP A 163 6.25 -19.15 -5.41
N HIS A 164 5.16 -18.44 -5.19
CA HIS A 164 5.11 -17.26 -4.32
C HIS A 164 5.01 -17.60 -2.84
N ASP A 165 4.57 -18.80 -2.47
CA ASP A 165 4.40 -19.24 -1.07
C ASP A 165 5.71 -19.16 -0.29
N LYS A 166 6.83 -19.48 -0.95
CA LYS A 166 8.17 -19.43 -0.35
C LYS A 166 8.57 -18.05 0.18
N PHE A 167 7.98 -16.97 -0.34
CA PHE A 167 8.27 -15.61 0.11
C PHE A 167 7.53 -15.24 1.41
N SER A 168 6.45 -15.95 1.75
CA SER A 168 5.52 -15.62 2.83
C SER A 168 6.23 -15.36 4.16
N PHE A 169 7.09 -16.30 4.57
CA PHE A 169 7.78 -16.20 5.87
C PHE A 169 8.73 -15.00 5.91
N GLY A 170 9.57 -14.84 4.90
CA GLY A 170 10.55 -13.74 4.83
C GLY A 170 9.89 -12.36 4.79
N LEU A 171 8.82 -12.20 3.98
CA LEU A 171 8.06 -10.97 3.88
C LEU A 171 7.38 -10.60 5.21
N LYS A 172 6.76 -11.55 5.89
CA LYS A 172 6.09 -11.33 7.18
C LYS A 172 7.09 -11.04 8.30
N LYS A 173 8.21 -11.78 8.33
CA LYS A 173 9.27 -11.60 9.33
C LYS A 173 9.95 -10.24 9.19
N SER A 174 10.29 -9.82 7.96
CA SER A 174 10.90 -8.52 7.70
C SER A 174 9.96 -7.38 8.11
N LEU A 175 8.69 -7.44 7.71
CA LEU A 175 7.69 -6.45 8.06
C LEU A 175 7.50 -6.32 9.56
N PHE A 176 7.44 -7.45 10.28
CA PHE A 176 7.36 -7.43 11.75
C PHE A 176 8.53 -6.65 12.36
N ASN A 177 9.75 -6.89 11.90
CA ASN A 177 10.92 -6.15 12.39
C ASN A 177 10.86 -4.66 12.02
N PHE A 178 10.47 -4.32 10.78
CA PHE A 178 10.35 -2.92 10.35
C PHE A 178 9.31 -2.15 11.17
N MET A 179 8.16 -2.75 11.48
CA MET A 179 7.14 -2.14 12.36
C MET A 179 7.66 -1.84 13.77
N HIS A 180 8.72 -2.54 14.22
CA HIS A 180 9.34 -2.33 15.53
C HIS A 180 10.64 -1.50 15.45
N GLY A 181 10.97 -0.96 14.28
CA GLY A 181 12.16 -0.12 14.08
C GLY A 181 13.47 -0.89 14.01
N PHE A 182 13.44 -2.19 13.67
CA PHE A 182 14.61 -3.05 13.64
C PHE A 182 14.98 -3.51 12.22
N CYS A 183 16.26 -3.83 12.05
CA CYS A 183 16.82 -4.54 10.87
C CYS A 183 16.67 -3.78 9.54
N PHE A 184 16.66 -2.46 9.54
CA PHE A 184 16.67 -1.68 8.30
C PHE A 184 17.98 -1.82 7.53
N ASP A 185 19.07 -2.12 8.20
CA ASP A 185 20.41 -2.37 7.65
C ASP A 185 20.63 -3.80 7.15
N TYR A 186 19.67 -4.73 7.38
CA TYR A 186 19.77 -6.10 6.92
C TYR A 186 19.71 -6.16 5.40
N LYS A 187 20.59 -6.99 4.82
CA LYS A 187 20.49 -7.33 3.39
C LYS A 187 19.19 -8.10 3.16
N LEU A 188 18.48 -7.78 2.08
CA LEU A 188 17.20 -8.46 1.78
C LEU A 188 17.33 -9.98 1.69
N GLN A 189 18.52 -10.50 1.28
CA GLN A 189 18.81 -11.92 1.24
C GLN A 189 18.68 -12.62 2.61
N GLU A 190 18.89 -11.90 3.71
CA GLU A 190 18.89 -12.48 5.07
C GLU A 190 17.48 -12.83 5.57
N TRP A 191 16.44 -12.36 4.86
CA TRP A 191 15.06 -12.72 5.13
C TRP A 191 14.64 -14.05 4.52
N PHE A 192 15.44 -14.62 3.60
CA PHE A 192 15.08 -15.79 2.83
C PHE A 192 16.18 -16.84 2.91
N ASP A 193 15.80 -18.12 3.03
CA ASP A 193 16.68 -19.29 3.05
C ASP A 193 17.02 -19.81 1.63
N PHE A 194 16.48 -19.14 0.60
CA PHE A 194 16.80 -19.40 -0.81
C PHE A 194 17.38 -18.15 -1.47
N LYS A 195 18.07 -18.34 -2.59
CA LYS A 195 18.71 -17.24 -3.31
C LYS A 195 17.68 -16.34 -3.98
N ILE A 196 17.77 -15.04 -3.70
CA ILE A 196 16.97 -14.01 -4.36
C ILE A 196 17.86 -13.10 -5.23
N PRO A 197 17.30 -12.41 -6.26
CA PRO A 197 18.02 -11.37 -6.98
C PRO A 197 18.34 -10.18 -6.08
N LYS A 198 19.31 -9.37 -6.47
CA LYS A 198 19.52 -8.06 -5.84
C LYS A 198 18.38 -7.12 -6.23
N THR A 199 17.99 -6.24 -5.30
CA THR A 199 17.05 -5.17 -5.64
C THR A 199 17.64 -4.24 -6.70
N ARG A 200 16.75 -3.68 -7.52
CA ARG A 200 17.05 -2.63 -8.52
C ARG A 200 16.66 -1.24 -8.03
N ILE A 201 16.02 -1.16 -6.86
CA ILE A 201 15.57 0.09 -6.29
C ILE A 201 16.76 0.87 -5.75
N HIS A 202 16.79 2.17 -6.08
CA HIS A 202 17.81 3.07 -5.54
C HIS A 202 17.67 3.15 -4.02
N PRO A 203 18.79 3.15 -3.25
CA PRO A 203 18.73 3.22 -1.78
C PRO A 203 17.90 4.38 -1.22
N ASP A 204 17.89 5.51 -1.92
CA ASP A 204 17.18 6.73 -1.52
C ASP A 204 15.90 6.97 -2.33
N PHE A 205 15.30 5.92 -2.92
CA PHE A 205 14.14 6.08 -3.81
C PHE A 205 12.97 6.77 -3.10
N ILE A 206 12.61 6.29 -1.91
CA ILE A 206 11.49 6.87 -1.13
C ILE A 206 11.89 8.22 -0.54
N ALA A 207 13.11 8.38 -0.03
CA ALA A 207 13.58 9.65 0.50
C ALA A 207 13.51 10.75 -0.57
N ASN A 208 14.03 10.48 -1.78
CA ASN A 208 13.95 11.40 -2.90
C ASN A 208 12.50 11.72 -3.30
N ALA A 209 11.62 10.71 -3.33
CA ALA A 209 10.21 10.90 -3.67
C ALA A 209 9.48 11.84 -2.69
N ILE A 210 9.80 11.78 -1.39
CA ILE A 210 9.17 12.64 -0.39
C ILE A 210 9.83 14.03 -0.27
N GLU A 211 11.09 14.19 -0.69
CA GLU A 211 11.78 15.50 -0.69
C GLU A 211 11.30 16.44 -1.81
N GLU A 212 10.76 15.89 -2.90
CA GLU A 212 10.22 16.72 -3.97
C GLU A 212 9.09 17.61 -3.44
N ALA A 213 9.28 18.93 -3.57
CA ALA A 213 8.32 19.94 -3.17
C ALA A 213 6.98 19.71 -3.88
N GLU A 214 5.89 19.65 -3.11
CA GLU A 214 4.56 19.77 -3.71
C GLU A 214 4.40 21.19 -4.24
N ASP A 215 4.04 21.35 -5.52
CA ASP A 215 3.64 22.64 -6.07
C ASP A 215 2.38 23.14 -5.35
N PHE A 216 2.58 24.01 -4.37
CA PHE A 216 1.52 24.66 -3.63
C PHE A 216 0.84 25.71 -4.51
N ASN A 217 -0.11 25.28 -5.32
CA ASN A 217 -0.93 26.19 -6.10
C ASN A 217 -2.23 26.49 -5.33
N ILE A 218 -2.18 27.48 -4.43
CA ILE A 218 -3.36 27.94 -3.71
C ILE A 218 -4.27 28.68 -4.71
N LYS A 219 -5.41 28.09 -5.03
CA LYS A 219 -6.39 28.74 -5.90
C LYS A 219 -6.87 30.06 -5.27
N PRO A 220 -7.05 31.16 -6.04
CA PRO A 220 -7.56 32.42 -5.51
C PRO A 220 -8.89 32.31 -4.77
N THR A 221 -9.66 31.26 -5.04
CA THR A 221 -10.95 30.96 -4.39
C THR A 221 -10.83 30.06 -3.16
N ALA A 222 -9.62 29.70 -2.73
CA ALA A 222 -9.41 28.86 -1.57
C ALA A 222 -9.94 29.56 -0.29
N LYS A 223 -10.63 28.80 0.54
CA LYS A 223 -11.09 29.28 1.86
C LYS A 223 -10.07 28.89 2.93
N ILE A 224 -9.69 29.84 3.76
CA ILE A 224 -8.86 29.61 4.93
C ILE A 224 -9.73 29.04 6.05
N VAL A 225 -9.34 27.93 6.62
CA VAL A 225 -9.93 27.34 7.82
C VAL A 225 -8.88 27.44 8.93
N TRP A 226 -9.21 28.17 9.99
CA TRP A 226 -8.38 28.23 11.20
C TRP A 226 -8.76 27.05 12.10
N LEU A 227 -7.77 26.24 12.50
CA LEU A 227 -7.91 25.04 13.34
C LEU A 227 -7.54 25.34 14.80
#